data_7d8dc4efdc78035e60bf63ad639d2a4b
#
_entry.id   7d8dc4efdc78035e60bf63ad639d2a4b
#
_cell.length_a   1.000
_cell.length_b   1.000
_cell.length_c   1.000
_cell.angle_alpha   90.00
_cell.angle_beta   90.00
_cell.angle_gamma   90.00
#
_symmetry.space_group_name_H-M   'P 1'
#
loop_
_entity.id
_entity.type
_entity.pdbx_description
1 polymer ?
#
loop_
_entity_poly.entity_id
_entity_poly.type
_entity_poly.pdbx_seq_one_letter_code
_entity_poly.pdbx_strand_id
1 'polypeptide(L)' 'MQNDYLEDVLIELQSIYIELKANKDKRMIKKLIIKIQEWLEDDN' A
#
# COMPACT_ATOMS: atom_id res chain seq x y z
N MET A 1 8.45 -11.75 -12.74
CA MET A 1 9.16 -10.47 -12.85
C MET A 1 8.79 -9.58 -11.67
N GLN A 2 9.77 -9.03 -11.02
CA GLN A 2 9.52 -8.14 -9.88
C GLN A 2 8.98 -6.80 -10.34
N ASN A 3 8.09 -6.24 -9.56
CA ASN A 3 7.52 -4.94 -9.86
C ASN A 3 8.05 -3.94 -8.83
N ASP A 4 9.22 -3.39 -9.11
CA ASP A 4 9.86 -2.44 -8.19
C ASP A 4 9.00 -1.19 -7.98
N TYR A 5 8.27 -0.79 -9.02
CA TYR A 5 7.43 0.38 -8.90
C TYR A 5 6.32 0.17 -7.87
N LEU A 6 5.65 -0.97 -7.92
CA LEU A 6 4.58 -1.26 -6.97
C LEU A 6 5.13 -1.41 -5.55
N GLU A 7 6.32 -1.97 -5.42
CA GLU A 7 6.93 -2.08 -4.09
C GLU A 7 7.25 -0.71 -3.51
N ASP A 8 7.73 0.20 -4.36
CA ASP A 8 7.99 1.57 -3.92
C ASP A 8 6.70 2.25 -3.46
N VAL A 9 5.64 2.09 -4.26
CA VAL A 9 4.36 2.68 -3.90
C VAL A 9 3.85 2.12 -2.58
N LEU A 10 4.04 0.82 -2.38
CA LEU A 10 3.62 0.18 -1.15
C LEU A 10 4.34 0.78 0.06
N ILE A 11 5.65 0.97 -0.05
CA ILE A 11 6.43 1.54 1.03
C ILE A 11 5.96 2.96 1.34
N GLU A 12 5.70 3.76 0.31
CA GLU A 12 5.23 5.12 0.51
C GLU A 12 3.86 5.15 1.16
N LEU A 13 2.96 4.26 0.75
CA LEU A 13 1.63 4.20 1.36
C LEU A 13 1.73 3.81 2.83
N GLN A 14 2.62 2.89 3.15
CA GLN A 14 2.83 2.51 4.55
C GLN A 14 3.34 3.67 5.38
N SER A 15 4.25 4.47 4.81
CA SER A 15 4.76 5.64 5.49
C SER A 15 3.65 6.66 5.75
N ILE A 16 2.81 6.88 4.74
CA ILE A 16 1.68 7.79 4.89
C ILE A 16 0.72 7.29 5.96
N TYR A 17 0.46 5.99 5.95
CA TYR A 17 -0.46 5.38 6.91
C TYR A 17 -0.01 5.66 8.35
N ILE A 18 1.29 5.54 8.61
CA ILE A 18 1.82 5.76 9.94
C ILE A 18 1.63 7.20 10.38
N GLU A 19 1.72 8.15 9.44
CA GLU A 19 1.61 9.56 9.77
C GLU A 19 0.18 10.06 9.88
N LEU A 20 -0.78 9.31 9.35
CA LEU A 20 -2.18 9.72 9.41
C LEU A 20 -2.72 9.62 10.82
N LYS A 21 -3.57 10.59 11.19
CA LYS A 21 -4.17 10.61 12.52
C LYS A 21 -5.65 10.26 12.49
N ALA A 22 -6.33 10.59 11.39
CA ALA A 22 -7.77 10.32 11.28
C ALA A 22 -7.99 8.86 10.91
N ASN A 23 -8.87 8.19 11.66
CA ASN A 23 -9.18 6.78 11.41
C ASN A 23 -9.77 6.56 10.02
N LYS A 24 -10.55 7.52 9.56
CA LYS A 24 -11.17 7.42 8.24
C LYS A 24 -10.11 7.37 7.15
N ASP A 25 -9.12 8.23 7.25
CA ASP A 25 -8.04 8.27 6.27
C ASP A 25 -7.19 7.01 6.32
N LYS A 26 -6.95 6.50 7.53
CA LYS A 26 -6.19 5.27 7.68
C LYS A 26 -6.87 4.10 6.99
N ARG A 27 -8.20 4.04 7.07
CA ARG A 27 -8.94 2.96 6.40
C ARG A 27 -8.77 3.01 4.90
N MET A 28 -8.82 4.23 4.34
CA MET A 28 -8.68 4.39 2.90
C MET A 28 -7.29 3.94 2.44
N ILE A 29 -6.27 4.38 3.13
CA ILE A 29 -4.91 4.02 2.76
C ILE A 29 -4.67 2.53 2.97
N LYS A 30 -5.22 1.96 4.05
CA LYS A 30 -5.07 0.54 4.29
C LYS A 30 -5.65 -0.29 3.16
N LYS A 31 -6.78 0.13 2.61
CA LYS A 31 -7.38 -0.58 1.48
C LYS A 31 -6.45 -0.57 0.27
N LEU A 32 -5.80 0.56 0.02
CA LEU A 32 -4.87 0.65 -1.09
C LEU A 32 -3.66 -0.25 -0.86
N ILE A 33 -3.16 -0.28 0.36
CA ILE A 33 -2.02 -1.14 0.69
C ILE A 33 -2.37 -2.60 0.41
N ILE A 34 -3.55 -3.03 0.84
CA ILE A 34 -3.98 -4.41 0.64
C ILE A 34 -4.11 -4.72 -0.85
N LYS A 35 -4.66 -3.80 -1.63
CA LYS A 35 -4.81 -4.03 -3.07
C LYS A 35 -3.46 -4.20 -3.75
N ILE A 36 -2.50 -3.37 -3.39
CA ILE A 36 -1.18 -3.46 -3.99
C ILE A 36 -0.50 -4.76 -3.59
N GLN A 37 -0.68 -5.20 -2.35
CA GLN A 37 -0.13 -6.47 -1.92
C GLN A 37 -0.72 -7.63 -2.72
N GLU A 38 -2.02 -7.57 -3.00
CA GLU A 38 -2.67 -8.60 -3.82
C GLU A 38 -2.13 -8.59 -5.24
N TRP A 39 -1.92 -7.42 -5.81
CA TRP A 39 -1.36 -7.31 -7.15
C TRP A 39 0.03 -7.91 -7.22
N LEU A 40 0.85 -7.64 -6.20
CA LEU A 40 2.20 -8.19 -6.16
C LEU A 40 2.18 -9.71 -6.06
N GLU A 41 1.25 -10.26 -5.30
CA GLU A 41 1.12 -11.71 -5.17
C GLU A 41 0.61 -12.35 -6.44
N ASP A 42 -0.33 -11.69 -7.10
CA ASP A 42 -0.91 -12.22 -8.33
C ASP A 42 0.09 -12.24 -9.47
N ASP A 43 1.09 -11.39 -9.41
CA ASP A 43 2.07 -11.27 -10.47
C ASP A 43 3.06 -12.44 -10.48
N ASN A 44 2.92 -13.34 -9.56
CA ASN A 44 3.71 -14.55 -9.55
C ASN A 44 3.01 -15.63 -10.35
#